data_6b84c3c810047e33157322997dd28bed
#
_entry.id   6b84c3c810047e33157322997dd28bed
#
_cell.length_a   1.000
_cell.length_b   1.000
_cell.length_c   1.000
_cell.angle_alpha   90.00
_cell.angle_beta   90.00
_cell.angle_gamma   90.00
#
_symmetry.space_group_name_H-M   'P 1'
#
loop_
_entity.id
_entity.type
_entity.pdbx_description
1 polymer ?
#
loop_
_entity_poly.entity_id
_entity_poly.type
_entity_poly.pdbx_seq_one_letter_code
_entity_poly.pdbx_strand_id
1 'polypeptide(L)'
;ALPLVHTHTFLALALFSGGYLLGSLIEHSAERCGILLRAGLYLAVVLALALPQLVGNAVRQTLEGGALRFQFNWVNNSGGRGLKDGYFWFWVKNAGLPFILTVCACLCARKRGNLDIVLGMTAIYVVAETILFQPNEYDNNKLFYIWFMFAMILAADYGSMLMQRLAGLPGRALLCGLFLWASVFSGALSLGREAVSGYQ
;
A
#
# COMPACT_ATOMS: atom_id res chain seq x y z
N ALA A 1 7.58 -6.32 20.15
CA ALA A 1 7.89 -7.50 19.31
C ALA A 1 7.95 -7.16 17.80
N LEU A 2 7.01 -6.36 17.27
CA LEU A 2 6.92 -6.07 15.83
C LEU A 2 8.22 -5.47 15.22
N PRO A 3 8.91 -4.48 15.84
CA PRO A 3 10.14 -3.93 15.30
C PRO A 3 11.28 -4.95 15.15
N LEU A 4 11.30 -5.99 15.97
CA LEU A 4 12.33 -7.04 15.92
C LEU A 4 12.01 -8.14 14.93
N VAL A 5 10.73 -8.46 14.74
CA VAL A 5 10.29 -9.61 13.94
C VAL A 5 9.97 -9.20 12.51
N HIS A 6 9.37 -8.02 12.32
CA HIS A 6 8.90 -7.51 11.03
C HIS A 6 9.11 -6.00 10.89
N THR A 7 10.36 -5.58 10.73
CA THR A 7 10.75 -4.17 10.60
C THR A 7 10.00 -3.45 9.47
N HIS A 8 9.79 -4.11 8.32
CA HIS A 8 9.04 -3.53 7.19
C HIS A 8 7.58 -3.27 7.53
N THR A 9 6.92 -4.18 8.28
CA THR A 9 5.55 -3.96 8.73
C THR A 9 5.47 -2.80 9.73
N PHE A 10 6.44 -2.70 10.63
CA PHE A 10 6.51 -1.57 11.55
C PHE A 10 6.70 -0.24 10.81
N LEU A 11 7.61 -0.20 9.82
CA LEU A 11 7.81 0.97 8.96
C LEU A 11 6.55 1.34 8.18
N ALA A 12 5.88 0.35 7.58
CA ALA A 12 4.64 0.59 6.84
C ALA A 12 3.54 1.18 7.73
N LEU A 13 3.39 0.65 8.97
CA LEU A 13 2.41 1.19 9.92
C LEU A 13 2.77 2.60 10.38
N ALA A 14 4.05 2.91 10.57
CA ALA A 14 4.51 4.26 10.92
C ALA A 14 4.20 5.25 9.79
N LEU A 15 4.50 4.88 8.53
CA LEU A 15 4.19 5.68 7.35
C LEU A 15 2.68 5.89 7.19
N PHE A 16 1.91 4.81 7.34
CA PHE A 16 0.45 4.88 7.31
C PHE A 16 -0.09 5.83 8.38
N SER A 17 0.37 5.68 9.63
CA SER A 17 -0.08 6.53 10.74
C SER A 17 0.24 8.00 10.51
N GLY A 18 1.41 8.31 9.95
CA GLY A 18 1.80 9.69 9.60
C GLY A 18 0.91 10.29 8.51
N GLY A 19 0.69 9.56 7.43
CA GLY A 19 -0.20 9.98 6.34
C GLY A 19 -1.66 10.08 6.78
N TYR A 20 -2.13 9.11 7.57
CA TYR A 20 -3.47 9.12 8.17
C TYR A 20 -3.69 10.36 9.06
N LEU A 21 -2.72 10.66 9.92
CA LEU A 21 -2.77 11.87 10.75
C LEU A 21 -2.88 13.13 9.91
N LEU A 22 -2.07 13.24 8.84
CA LEU A 22 -2.13 14.39 7.94
C LEU A 22 -3.52 14.52 7.29
N GLY A 23 -4.08 13.45 6.80
CA GLY A 23 -5.42 13.41 6.21
C GLY A 23 -6.50 13.84 7.22
N SER A 24 -6.46 13.27 8.43
CA SER A 24 -7.37 13.60 9.51
C SER A 24 -7.31 15.08 9.89
N LEU A 25 -6.11 15.68 9.94
CA LEU A 25 -5.94 17.11 10.21
C LEU A 25 -6.49 18.01 9.10
N ILE A 26 -6.50 17.54 7.87
CA ILE A 26 -7.07 18.26 6.71
C ILE A 26 -8.59 18.16 6.73
N GLU A 27 -9.14 16.96 6.97
CA GLU A 27 -10.59 16.72 6.93
C GLU A 27 -11.32 17.28 8.17
N HIS A 28 -10.73 17.15 9.36
CA HIS A 28 -11.36 17.51 10.62
C HIS A 28 -10.71 18.73 11.26
N SER A 29 -10.70 19.85 10.55
CA SER A 29 -10.01 21.07 10.95
C SER A 29 -10.49 21.65 12.30
N ALA A 30 -11.73 21.43 12.67
CA ALA A 30 -12.30 21.89 13.95
C ALA A 30 -11.80 21.09 15.16
N GLU A 31 -11.35 19.85 14.96
CA GLU A 31 -10.93 18.94 16.03
C GLU A 31 -9.41 18.75 16.11
N ARG A 32 -8.62 19.57 15.42
CA ARG A 32 -7.16 19.41 15.29
C ARG A 32 -6.43 19.22 16.61
N CYS A 33 -6.80 19.99 17.65
CA CYS A 33 -6.17 19.88 18.96
C CYS A 33 -6.38 18.51 19.59
N GLY A 34 -7.58 17.96 19.52
CA GLY A 34 -7.88 16.62 20.00
C GLY A 34 -7.20 15.51 19.20
N ILE A 35 -7.12 15.69 17.87
CA ILE A 35 -6.40 14.76 16.99
C ILE A 35 -4.91 14.74 17.33
N LEU A 36 -4.29 15.91 17.47
CA LEU A 36 -2.86 16.02 17.80
C LEU A 36 -2.54 15.46 19.19
N LEU A 37 -3.41 15.69 20.18
CA LEU A 37 -3.23 15.12 21.52
C LEU A 37 -3.24 13.57 21.48
N ARG A 38 -4.25 13.00 20.82
CA ARG A 38 -4.36 11.52 20.67
C ARG A 38 -3.18 10.95 19.88
N ALA A 39 -2.78 11.61 18.79
CA ALA A 39 -1.62 11.21 17.99
C ALA A 39 -0.31 11.30 18.78
N GLY A 40 -0.13 12.37 19.57
CA GLY A 40 1.04 12.54 20.45
C GLY A 40 1.12 11.44 21.51
N LEU A 41 0.01 11.11 22.15
CA LEU A 41 -0.04 10.01 23.12
C LEU A 41 0.25 8.65 22.46
N TYR A 42 -0.35 8.37 21.31
CA TYR A 42 -0.06 7.18 20.52
C TYR A 42 1.44 7.08 20.16
N LEU A 43 2.01 8.18 19.63
CA LEU A 43 3.42 8.23 19.27
C LEU A 43 4.33 8.02 20.49
N ALA A 44 4.03 8.62 21.63
CA ALA A 44 4.80 8.44 22.86
C ALA A 44 4.83 6.97 23.30
N VAL A 45 3.69 6.28 23.29
CA VAL A 45 3.60 4.86 23.63
C VAL A 45 4.38 4.00 22.61
N VAL A 46 4.19 4.26 21.31
CA VAL A 46 4.89 3.52 20.24
C VAL A 46 6.40 3.71 20.36
N LEU A 47 6.88 4.92 20.58
CA LEU A 47 8.32 5.20 20.75
C LEU A 47 8.88 4.54 22.02
N ALA A 48 8.19 4.64 23.15
CA ALA A 48 8.64 3.99 24.38
C ALA A 48 8.81 2.47 24.23
N LEU A 49 7.95 1.81 23.45
CA LEU A 49 8.03 0.38 23.21
C LEU A 49 8.99 -0.01 22.07
N ALA A 50 9.11 0.83 21.04
CA ALA A 50 9.87 0.50 19.83
C ALA A 50 11.35 0.94 19.91
N LEU A 51 11.67 2.09 20.52
CA LEU A 51 13.04 2.63 20.57
C LEU A 51 14.06 1.65 21.15
N PRO A 52 13.81 0.97 22.30
CA PRO A 52 14.77 0.01 22.84
C PRO A 52 15.09 -1.13 21.86
N GLN A 53 14.11 -1.51 21.04
CA GLN A 53 14.24 -2.58 20.06
C GLN A 53 14.94 -2.12 18.77
N LEU A 54 14.69 -0.89 18.33
CA LEU A 54 15.26 -0.33 17.09
C LEU A 54 16.74 0.06 17.28
N VAL A 55 17.08 0.71 18.39
CA VAL A 55 18.45 1.19 18.66
C VAL A 55 19.44 0.02 18.77
N GLY A 56 18.99 -1.13 19.31
CA GLY A 56 19.85 -2.29 19.49
C GLY A 56 20.23 -3.04 18.20
N ASN A 57 19.32 -3.16 17.24
CA ASN A 57 19.50 -4.08 16.14
C ASN A 57 19.19 -3.51 14.74
N ALA A 58 18.05 -2.84 14.54
CA ALA A 58 17.60 -2.49 13.20
C ALA A 58 18.38 -1.33 12.57
N VAL A 59 18.65 -0.27 13.35
CA VAL A 59 19.39 0.90 12.85
C VAL A 59 20.82 0.52 12.50
N ARG A 60 21.47 -0.31 13.33
CA ARG A 60 22.82 -0.79 13.09
C ARG A 60 22.95 -1.61 11.81
N GLN A 61 22.06 -2.56 11.58
CA GLN A 61 22.03 -3.35 10.35
C GLN A 61 21.80 -2.52 9.09
N THR A 62 20.93 -1.50 9.16
CA THR A 62 20.63 -0.65 7.99
C THR A 62 21.79 0.29 7.67
N LEU A 63 22.48 0.84 8.67
CA LEU A 63 23.60 1.76 8.48
C LEU A 63 24.89 1.05 8.07
N GLU A 64 25.19 -0.09 8.69
CA GLU A 64 26.40 -0.87 8.37
C GLU A 64 26.29 -1.59 7.02
N GLY A 65 25.09 -1.93 6.57
CA GLY A 65 24.86 -2.62 5.29
C GLY A 65 24.94 -1.75 4.04
N GLY A 66 24.99 -0.40 4.16
CA GLY A 66 25.07 0.53 3.01
C GLY A 66 23.93 0.37 1.99
N ALA A 67 22.80 -0.21 2.43
CA ALA A 67 21.74 -0.69 1.55
C ALA A 67 20.72 0.40 1.21
N LEU A 68 20.69 1.51 1.96
CA LEU A 68 19.72 2.57 1.73
C LEU A 68 20.07 3.32 0.44
N ARG A 69 19.22 3.14 -0.58
CA ARG A 69 19.40 3.78 -1.90
C ARG A 69 18.11 4.43 -2.34
N PHE A 70 18.21 5.62 -2.91
CA PHE A 70 17.10 6.25 -3.61
C PHE A 70 17.08 5.75 -5.06
N GLN A 71 16.00 5.08 -5.44
CA GLN A 71 15.82 4.55 -6.79
C GLN A 71 14.34 4.49 -7.14
N PHE A 72 13.85 5.48 -7.87
CA PHE A 72 12.46 5.52 -8.32
C PHE A 72 12.17 4.41 -9.34
N ASN A 73 10.97 3.82 -9.25
CA ASN A 73 10.48 2.81 -10.20
C ASN A 73 11.39 1.56 -10.29
N TRP A 74 12.04 1.21 -9.19
CA TRP A 74 13.00 0.10 -9.14
C TRP A 74 12.35 -1.26 -9.44
N VAL A 75 11.08 -1.45 -9.07
CA VAL A 75 10.33 -2.71 -9.32
C VAL A 75 10.19 -2.98 -10.82
N ASN A 76 9.92 -1.95 -11.62
CA ASN A 76 9.81 -2.05 -13.07
C ASN A 76 11.18 -2.28 -13.76
N ASN A 77 12.27 -1.93 -13.08
CA ASN A 77 13.64 -2.10 -13.55
C ASN A 77 14.37 -3.24 -12.81
N SER A 78 13.65 -4.13 -12.17
CA SER A 78 14.21 -5.25 -11.42
C SER A 78 15.17 -6.09 -12.27
N GLY A 79 16.39 -6.30 -11.74
CA GLY A 79 17.45 -7.05 -12.39
C GLY A 79 18.27 -6.27 -13.42
N GLY A 80 18.22 -4.94 -13.44
CA GLY A 80 19.09 -4.09 -14.27
C GLY A 80 18.86 -4.21 -15.79
N ARG A 81 17.70 -4.75 -16.20
CA ARG A 81 17.36 -4.99 -17.61
C ARG A 81 16.77 -3.77 -18.32
N GLY A 82 16.70 -2.64 -17.63
CA GLY A 82 16.03 -1.43 -18.10
C GLY A 82 14.52 -1.45 -17.93
N LEU A 83 13.89 -0.28 -18.09
CA LEU A 83 12.44 -0.13 -18.00
C LEU A 83 11.78 -0.83 -19.19
N LYS A 84 11.01 -1.87 -18.94
CA LYS A 84 10.30 -2.62 -19.98
C LYS A 84 8.97 -2.00 -20.36
N ASP A 85 8.31 -1.36 -19.39
CA ASP A 85 6.97 -0.82 -19.52
C ASP A 85 6.92 0.66 -19.08
N GLY A 86 5.99 1.42 -19.64
CA GLY A 86 5.62 2.71 -19.06
C GLY A 86 5.11 2.52 -17.63
N TYR A 87 5.43 3.46 -16.73
CA TYR A 87 5.15 3.38 -15.30
C TYR A 87 3.72 2.94 -14.97
N PHE A 88 2.73 3.63 -15.51
CA PHE A 88 1.31 3.33 -15.26
C PHE A 88 0.92 1.94 -15.80
N TRP A 89 1.41 1.59 -16.98
CA TRP A 89 1.12 0.32 -17.61
C TRP A 89 1.73 -0.87 -16.85
N PHE A 90 2.90 -0.69 -16.27
CA PHE A 90 3.49 -1.67 -15.37
C PHE A 90 2.55 -2.03 -14.23
N TRP A 91 1.99 -1.02 -13.55
CA TRP A 91 1.08 -1.25 -12.42
C TRP A 91 -0.27 -1.84 -12.87
N VAL A 92 -0.79 -1.44 -14.03
CA VAL A 92 -1.99 -2.06 -14.60
C VAL A 92 -1.78 -3.55 -14.91
N LYS A 93 -0.62 -3.92 -15.44
CA LYS A 93 -0.29 -5.34 -15.70
C LYS A 93 -0.18 -6.16 -14.41
N ASN A 94 0.41 -5.60 -13.36
CA ASN A 94 0.71 -6.33 -12.13
C ASN A 94 -0.48 -6.37 -11.15
N ALA A 95 -1.28 -5.31 -11.07
CA ALA A 95 -2.39 -5.21 -10.13
C ALA A 95 -3.77 -5.21 -10.79
N GLY A 96 -3.84 -5.10 -12.13
CA GLY A 96 -5.08 -5.23 -12.88
C GLY A 96 -6.11 -4.13 -12.62
N LEU A 97 -7.38 -4.49 -12.77
CA LEU A 97 -8.52 -3.62 -12.50
C LEU A 97 -8.50 -3.00 -11.09
N PRO A 98 -8.13 -3.68 -10.02
CA PRO A 98 -7.98 -3.10 -8.69
C PRO A 98 -7.10 -1.86 -8.63
N PHE A 99 -6.01 -1.80 -9.39
CA PHE A 99 -5.16 -0.61 -9.43
C PHE A 99 -5.90 0.61 -9.99
N ILE A 100 -6.64 0.42 -11.08
CA ILE A 100 -7.44 1.50 -11.69
C ILE A 100 -8.50 2.00 -10.71
N LEU A 101 -9.19 1.09 -10.01
CA LEU A 101 -10.18 1.44 -9.00
C LEU A 101 -9.56 2.19 -7.81
N THR A 102 -8.37 1.78 -7.38
CA THR A 102 -7.62 2.47 -6.33
C THR A 102 -7.29 3.91 -6.75
N VAL A 103 -6.80 4.11 -7.98
CA VAL A 103 -6.53 5.47 -8.50
C VAL A 103 -7.81 6.30 -8.51
N CYS A 104 -8.92 5.75 -9.01
CA CYS A 104 -10.21 6.43 -9.00
C CYS A 104 -10.69 6.75 -7.57
N ALA A 105 -10.53 5.83 -6.63
CA ALA A 105 -10.85 6.05 -5.23
C ALA A 105 -10.03 7.20 -4.62
N CYS A 106 -8.72 7.23 -4.91
CA CYS A 106 -7.82 8.31 -4.47
C CYS A 106 -8.25 9.67 -5.00
N LEU A 107 -8.62 9.76 -6.28
CA LEU A 107 -9.10 11.01 -6.89
C LEU A 107 -10.43 11.50 -6.27
N CYS A 108 -11.22 10.60 -5.74
CA CYS A 108 -12.49 10.90 -5.09
C CYS A 108 -12.38 11.02 -3.55
N ALA A 109 -11.21 10.81 -2.96
CA ALA A 109 -10.98 10.68 -1.53
C ALA A 109 -11.62 11.81 -0.70
N ARG A 110 -11.31 13.06 -1.03
CA ARG A 110 -11.83 14.24 -0.31
C ARG A 110 -13.36 14.34 -0.33
N LYS A 111 -14.00 13.95 -1.44
CA LYS A 111 -15.46 13.98 -1.56
C LYS A 111 -16.13 12.85 -0.76
N ARG A 112 -15.38 11.83 -0.43
CA ARG A 112 -15.86 10.62 0.26
C ARG A 112 -15.53 10.60 1.76
N GLY A 113 -14.73 11.55 2.24
CA GLY A 113 -14.31 11.61 3.64
C GLY A 113 -13.37 10.47 4.04
N ASN A 114 -12.49 10.01 3.12
CA ASN A 114 -11.49 8.98 3.38
C ASN A 114 -10.09 9.42 2.95
N LEU A 115 -9.83 10.72 2.99
CA LEU A 115 -8.53 11.29 2.65
C LEU A 115 -7.43 10.82 3.60
N ASP A 116 -7.75 10.58 4.85
CA ASP A 116 -6.84 10.05 5.86
C ASP A 116 -6.29 8.66 5.47
N ILE A 117 -7.17 7.74 5.09
CA ILE A 117 -6.76 6.41 4.62
C ILE A 117 -5.93 6.52 3.33
N VAL A 118 -6.36 7.38 2.40
CA VAL A 118 -5.65 7.57 1.13
C VAL A 118 -4.26 8.15 1.35
N LEU A 119 -4.09 9.15 2.21
CA LEU A 119 -2.77 9.70 2.50
C LEU A 119 -1.89 8.72 3.27
N GLY A 120 -2.46 7.93 4.19
CA GLY A 120 -1.76 6.85 4.87
C GLY A 120 -1.21 5.81 3.89
N MET A 121 -2.04 5.33 3.00
CA MET A 121 -1.66 4.38 1.96
C MET A 121 -0.64 4.98 0.98
N THR A 122 -0.84 6.23 0.55
CA THR A 122 0.06 6.92 -0.38
C THR A 122 1.45 7.11 0.23
N ALA A 123 1.56 7.36 1.53
CA ALA A 123 2.85 7.46 2.21
C ALA A 123 3.65 6.15 2.11
N ILE A 124 2.99 4.99 2.31
CA ILE A 124 3.64 3.69 2.12
C ILE A 124 4.10 3.53 0.67
N TYR A 125 3.22 3.84 -0.30
CA TYR A 125 3.51 3.68 -1.72
C TYR A 125 4.71 4.51 -2.16
N VAL A 126 4.72 5.80 -1.83
CA VAL A 126 5.80 6.72 -2.20
C VAL A 126 7.14 6.23 -1.66
N VAL A 127 7.20 5.82 -0.41
CA VAL A 127 8.43 5.31 0.20
C VAL A 127 8.84 3.97 -0.43
N ALA A 128 7.90 3.05 -0.63
CA ALA A 128 8.17 1.76 -1.28
C ALA A 128 8.69 1.92 -2.70
N GLU A 129 8.18 2.92 -3.44
CA GLU A 129 8.52 3.17 -4.84
C GLU A 129 9.87 3.89 -5.01
N THR A 130 10.32 4.62 -4.00
CA THR A 130 11.47 5.51 -4.11
C THR A 130 12.68 5.07 -3.32
N ILE A 131 12.53 4.26 -2.27
CA ILE A 131 13.60 3.92 -1.34
C ILE A 131 13.78 2.42 -1.24
N LEU A 132 14.99 1.97 -1.49
CA LEU A 132 15.44 0.62 -1.20
C LEU A 132 16.11 0.58 0.17
N PHE A 133 15.62 -0.29 1.06
CA PHE A 133 16.11 -0.42 2.44
C PHE A 133 17.07 -1.59 2.61
N GLN A 134 17.12 -2.49 1.63
CA GLN A 134 17.94 -3.71 1.69
C GLN A 134 18.68 -3.93 0.37
N PRO A 135 19.84 -4.62 0.42
CA PRO A 135 20.61 -4.98 -0.78
C PRO A 135 19.80 -5.85 -1.74
N ASN A 136 18.96 -6.75 -1.18
CA ASN A 136 18.07 -7.59 -1.96
C ASN A 136 16.79 -6.81 -2.31
N GLU A 137 16.61 -6.52 -3.58
CA GLU A 137 15.43 -5.79 -4.07
C GLU A 137 14.12 -6.50 -3.73
N TYR A 138 14.07 -7.83 -3.73
CA TYR A 138 12.86 -8.60 -3.42
C TYR A 138 12.36 -8.38 -1.98
N ASP A 139 13.23 -8.13 -1.04
CA ASP A 139 12.83 -7.88 0.35
C ASP A 139 12.09 -6.55 0.52
N ASN A 140 12.32 -5.59 -0.39
CA ASN A 140 11.61 -4.31 -0.38
C ASN A 140 10.15 -4.43 -0.86
N ASN A 141 9.79 -5.50 -1.60
CA ASN A 141 8.41 -5.76 -2.02
C ASN A 141 7.43 -5.91 -0.85
N LYS A 142 7.93 -6.21 0.36
CA LYS A 142 7.10 -6.34 1.56
C LYS A 142 6.28 -5.08 1.87
N LEU A 143 6.80 -3.89 1.56
CA LEU A 143 6.06 -2.63 1.70
C LEU A 143 4.90 -2.55 0.70
N PHE A 144 5.11 -3.00 -0.55
CA PHE A 144 4.05 -3.04 -1.55
C PHE A 144 2.93 -4.01 -1.20
N TYR A 145 3.21 -5.13 -0.54
CA TYR A 145 2.17 -6.04 -0.07
C TYR A 145 1.24 -5.38 0.95
N ILE A 146 1.82 -4.62 1.88
CA ILE A 146 1.03 -3.89 2.88
C ILE A 146 0.25 -2.75 2.22
N TRP A 147 0.88 -1.98 1.33
CA TRP A 147 0.21 -0.96 0.53
C TRP A 147 -0.97 -1.57 -0.26
N PHE A 148 -0.74 -2.70 -0.93
CA PHE A 148 -1.75 -3.36 -1.75
C PHE A 148 -2.96 -3.80 -0.93
N MET A 149 -2.77 -4.25 0.30
CA MET A 149 -3.87 -4.58 1.21
C MET A 149 -4.80 -3.37 1.43
N PHE A 150 -4.25 -2.19 1.72
CA PHE A 150 -5.06 -0.97 1.86
C PHE A 150 -5.67 -0.52 0.53
N ALA A 151 -4.92 -0.65 -0.57
CA ALA A 151 -5.40 -0.35 -1.91
C ALA A 151 -6.62 -1.19 -2.28
N MET A 152 -6.62 -2.50 -1.91
CA MET A 152 -7.75 -3.39 -2.15
C MET A 152 -9.01 -2.99 -1.36
N ILE A 153 -8.87 -2.50 -0.14
CA ILE A 153 -10.00 -2.00 0.65
C ILE A 153 -10.65 -0.80 -0.07
N LEU A 154 -9.84 0.16 -0.52
CA LEU A 154 -10.34 1.33 -1.26
C LEU A 154 -10.93 0.94 -2.63
N ALA A 155 -10.29 0.02 -3.35
CA ALA A 155 -10.79 -0.48 -4.61
C ALA A 155 -12.15 -1.19 -4.46
N ALA A 156 -12.31 -2.00 -3.40
CA ALA A 156 -13.55 -2.70 -3.12
C ALA A 156 -14.67 -1.72 -2.72
N ASP A 157 -14.38 -0.72 -1.88
CA ASP A 157 -15.33 0.31 -1.50
C ASP A 157 -15.79 1.13 -2.74
N TYR A 158 -14.84 1.59 -3.56
CA TYR A 158 -15.16 2.33 -4.78
C TYR A 158 -15.90 1.46 -5.81
N GLY A 159 -15.47 0.22 -5.98
CA GLY A 159 -16.11 -0.77 -6.87
C GLY A 159 -17.55 -1.06 -6.44
N SER A 160 -17.80 -1.24 -5.13
CA SER A 160 -19.14 -1.46 -4.60
C SER A 160 -20.08 -0.27 -4.88
N MET A 161 -19.58 0.95 -4.74
CA MET A 161 -20.32 2.16 -5.10
C MET A 161 -20.67 2.19 -6.60
N LEU A 162 -19.74 1.83 -7.49
CA LEU A 162 -20.02 1.76 -8.91
C LEU A 162 -21.11 0.71 -9.22
N MET A 163 -21.03 -0.46 -8.59
CA MET A 163 -22.03 -1.51 -8.76
C MET A 163 -23.41 -1.11 -8.25
N GLN A 164 -23.49 -0.32 -7.18
CA GLN A 164 -24.75 0.24 -6.69
C GLN A 164 -25.38 1.20 -7.71
N ARG A 165 -24.58 2.01 -8.40
CA ARG A 165 -25.07 2.91 -9.47
C ARG A 165 -25.67 2.17 -10.65
N LEU A 166 -25.28 0.91 -10.86
CA LEU A 166 -25.81 0.05 -11.91
C LEU A 166 -27.09 -0.72 -11.48
N ALA A 167 -27.65 -0.41 -10.30
CA ALA A 167 -28.75 -1.17 -9.71
C ALA A 167 -30.00 -1.29 -10.60
N GLY A 168 -30.29 -0.26 -11.42
CA GLY A 168 -31.43 -0.23 -12.32
C GLY A 168 -31.19 -0.83 -13.71
N LEU A 169 -29.98 -1.29 -14.04
CA LEU A 169 -29.67 -1.79 -15.38
C LEU A 169 -30.05 -3.26 -15.54
N PRO A 170 -30.71 -3.64 -16.67
CA PRO A 170 -30.86 -5.04 -17.04
C PRO A 170 -29.49 -5.68 -17.23
N GLY A 171 -29.30 -6.91 -16.74
CA GLY A 171 -28.01 -7.61 -16.81
C GLY A 171 -26.99 -7.21 -15.74
N ARG A 172 -27.39 -6.44 -14.71
CA ARG A 172 -26.53 -6.06 -13.57
C ARG A 172 -25.75 -7.25 -13.00
N ALA A 173 -26.40 -8.39 -12.81
CA ALA A 173 -25.74 -9.58 -12.24
C ALA A 173 -24.57 -10.04 -13.09
N LEU A 174 -24.71 -10.03 -14.43
CA LEU A 174 -23.64 -10.37 -15.35
C LEU A 174 -22.50 -9.34 -15.29
N LEU A 175 -22.83 -8.04 -15.26
CA LEU A 175 -21.82 -6.98 -15.16
C LEU A 175 -21.03 -7.08 -13.83
N CYS A 176 -21.72 -7.31 -12.71
CA CYS A 176 -21.06 -7.53 -11.43
C CYS A 176 -20.18 -8.79 -11.45
N GLY A 177 -20.64 -9.87 -12.06
CA GLY A 177 -19.86 -11.10 -12.21
C GLY A 177 -18.59 -10.89 -13.04
N LEU A 178 -18.69 -10.22 -14.18
CA LEU A 178 -17.55 -9.89 -15.04
C LEU A 178 -16.56 -8.96 -14.33
N PHE A 179 -17.06 -7.98 -13.59
CA PHE A 179 -16.23 -7.07 -12.81
C PHE A 179 -15.45 -7.81 -11.71
N LEU A 180 -16.11 -8.67 -10.94
CA LEU A 180 -15.46 -9.49 -9.92
C LEU A 180 -14.46 -10.44 -10.55
N TRP A 181 -14.83 -11.10 -11.64
CA TRP A 181 -13.93 -12.00 -12.37
C TRP A 181 -12.68 -11.26 -12.86
N ALA A 182 -12.84 -10.10 -13.51
CA ALA A 182 -11.71 -9.28 -13.96
C ALA A 182 -10.80 -8.79 -12.80
N SER A 183 -11.38 -8.59 -11.60
CA SER A 183 -10.63 -8.16 -10.41
C SER A 183 -9.76 -9.27 -9.83
N VAL A 184 -10.18 -10.53 -9.90
CA VAL A 184 -9.47 -11.67 -9.28
C VAL A 184 -8.72 -12.54 -10.29
N PHE A 185 -8.96 -12.37 -11.59
CA PHE A 185 -8.44 -13.25 -12.64
C PHE A 185 -6.91 -13.34 -12.66
N SER A 186 -6.24 -12.21 -12.54
CA SER A 186 -4.78 -12.15 -12.48
C SER A 186 -4.21 -12.96 -11.31
N GLY A 187 -4.81 -12.82 -10.12
CA GLY A 187 -4.43 -13.60 -8.94
C GLY A 187 -4.70 -15.10 -9.11
N ALA A 188 -5.84 -15.45 -9.70
CA ALA A 188 -6.19 -16.85 -9.99
C ALA A 188 -5.22 -17.50 -10.97
N LEU A 189 -4.79 -16.77 -12.02
CA LEU A 189 -3.74 -17.25 -12.94
C LEU A 189 -2.39 -17.45 -12.25
N SER A 190 -2.00 -16.54 -11.37
CA SER A 190 -0.75 -16.66 -10.62
C SER A 190 -0.77 -17.87 -9.70
N LEU A 191 -1.86 -18.09 -8.97
CA LEU A 191 -2.04 -19.27 -8.11
C LEU A 191 -2.04 -20.57 -8.94
N GLY A 192 -2.72 -20.58 -10.09
CA GLY A 192 -2.72 -21.72 -11.00
C GLY A 192 -1.32 -22.06 -11.51
N ARG A 193 -0.55 -21.05 -11.89
CA ARG A 193 0.86 -21.22 -12.32
C ARG A 193 1.72 -21.82 -11.21
N GLU A 194 1.64 -21.28 -10.01
CA GLU A 194 2.43 -21.80 -8.86
C GLU A 194 2.01 -23.24 -8.51
N ALA A 195 0.73 -23.57 -8.56
CA ALA A 195 0.26 -24.92 -8.32
C ALA A 195 0.81 -25.93 -9.34
N VAL A 196 0.93 -25.54 -10.61
CA VAL A 196 1.49 -26.40 -11.66
C VAL A 196 3.02 -26.46 -11.58
N SER A 197 3.70 -25.36 -11.32
CA SER A 197 5.18 -25.32 -11.25
C SER A 197 5.76 -25.92 -9.96
N GLY A 198 4.98 -25.91 -8.88
CA GLY A 198 5.40 -26.48 -7.59
C GLY A 198 5.40 -28.02 -7.54
N TYR A 199 4.90 -28.70 -8.57
CA TYR A 199 4.89 -30.17 -8.70
C TYR A 199 5.96 -30.72 -9.65
N GLN A 200 6.89 -29.89 -10.09
CA GLN A 200 8.09 -30.32 -10.85
C GLN A 200 9.34 -30.18 -9.97
#